data_d4c92c8cf67d60a29ade2661318be73e
#
_entry.id   d4c92c8cf67d60a29ade2661318be73e
#
_cell.length_a   1.000
_cell.length_b   1.000
_cell.length_c   1.000
_cell.angle_alpha   90.00
_cell.angle_beta   90.00
_cell.angle_gamma   90.00
#
_symmetry.space_group_name_H-M   'P 1'
#
loop_
_entity.id
_entity.type
_entity.pdbx_description
1 polymer ?
#
loop_
_entity_poly.entity_id
_entity_poly.type
_entity_poly.pdbx_seq_one_letter_code
_entity_poly.pdbx_strand_id
1 'polypeptide(L)'
;MKYLKDVMVYQTYNLELLEKYNFIFSRFLSYKDRFLNLYSMFYFLPNRLFNFFRKNFLFKRKSFDLRAGSDLKKIGLKIKNYYSKIFYYSILLFVFTTSFLEAAPGDFVKDVKIPPLTFEFPEVKVFGVGKGTEVYFLPGEEFPLRNLEIHIYAGVLYNPNLPPEVPELFVQAWKHGGVPSAPGSKFIETLEGYGAKIDTDVNSEKIIFTISYLSRFEKEVVPLIREFITSPLLNEEGFAVAKLNLEESIKRRNDKISDIAYRKTAELVYKGTVLGKSAELDSLAKISSKDIKEYFDKTVSTSKRIVLLTGDLQKQEAEPLIASILPLRENFRKETSVKIDTQILKKNLDSLSFQVLGVDKEATQSVVMMTGILPAHRDPDFYAIQLANYIIGGGGFSSYLMQKIRSDRGLAYSSGSSTHFEKDYGVVYFTTQTKTSTTKEVYDLMREILSEETISKITEKELESAKQSIVNRFIFQFVDKMGILHNFLRFQEHGMPNDYLKTYRDKIQMVTLGDLKRVGKKYFISSSVKTILTGPKNITKGLNESVKHITPEERIP
;
A
#
# COMPACT_ATOMS: atom_id res chain seq x y z
N MET A 1 -24.23 -7.08 -2.47
CA MET A 1 -23.83 -7.08 -1.07
C MET A 1 -23.87 -8.47 -0.41
N LYS A 2 -25.00 -9.19 -0.42
CA LYS A 2 -25.07 -10.55 0.17
C LYS A 2 -24.04 -11.52 -0.43
N TYR A 3 -23.84 -11.49 -1.74
CA TYR A 3 -22.89 -12.34 -2.48
C TYR A 3 -21.41 -12.02 -2.22
N LEU A 4 -21.06 -10.76 -2.01
CA LEU A 4 -19.69 -10.35 -1.63
C LEU A 4 -19.34 -10.72 -0.19
N LYS A 5 -20.34 -10.70 0.72
CA LYS A 5 -20.18 -11.21 2.08
C LYS A 5 -19.90 -12.72 2.08
N ASP A 6 -20.59 -13.47 1.23
CA ASP A 6 -20.42 -14.94 1.15
C ASP A 6 -19.06 -15.31 0.51
N VAL A 7 -18.56 -14.53 -0.45
CA VAL A 7 -17.22 -14.74 -1.06
C VAL A 7 -16.09 -14.31 -0.12
N MET A 8 -16.24 -13.21 0.63
CA MET A 8 -15.24 -12.81 1.64
C MET A 8 -15.18 -13.80 2.81
N VAL A 9 -16.33 -14.28 3.28
CA VAL A 9 -16.38 -15.32 4.30
C VAL A 9 -15.72 -16.62 3.82
N TYR A 10 -15.87 -16.96 2.53
CA TYR A 10 -15.24 -18.14 1.94
C TYR A 10 -13.71 -18.01 1.79
N GLN A 11 -13.21 -16.82 1.44
CA GLN A 11 -11.76 -16.57 1.36
C GLN A 11 -11.11 -16.48 2.74
N THR A 12 -11.75 -15.86 3.71
CA THR A 12 -11.24 -15.79 5.09
C THR A 12 -11.23 -17.19 5.74
N TYR A 13 -12.26 -17.98 5.48
CA TYR A 13 -12.33 -19.37 5.98
C TYR A 13 -11.25 -20.28 5.37
N ASN A 14 -10.90 -20.09 4.10
CA ASN A 14 -9.83 -20.87 3.45
C ASN A 14 -8.43 -20.43 3.88
N LEU A 15 -8.21 -19.16 4.18
CA LEU A 15 -6.93 -18.66 4.72
C LEU A 15 -6.69 -19.13 6.16
N GLU A 16 -7.70 -19.09 7.01
CA GLU A 16 -7.61 -19.65 8.37
C GLU A 16 -7.44 -21.19 8.37
N LEU A 17 -8.04 -21.89 7.42
CA LEU A 17 -7.82 -23.32 7.24
C LEU A 17 -6.39 -23.62 6.78
N LEU A 18 -5.86 -22.90 5.81
CA LEU A 18 -4.48 -23.06 5.31
C LEU A 18 -3.43 -22.72 6.38
N GLU A 19 -3.62 -21.69 7.18
CA GLU A 19 -2.74 -21.38 8.31
C GLU A 19 -2.81 -22.47 9.41
N LYS A 20 -3.99 -22.98 9.73
CA LYS A 20 -4.14 -24.12 10.66
C LYS A 20 -3.50 -25.41 10.15
N TYR A 21 -3.60 -25.71 8.86
CA TYR A 21 -2.97 -26.90 8.28
C TYR A 21 -1.46 -26.76 8.19
N ASN A 22 -0.90 -25.60 7.87
CA ASN A 22 0.55 -25.35 7.91
C ASN A 22 1.12 -25.42 9.33
N PHE A 23 0.40 -24.95 10.33
CA PHE A 23 0.78 -25.08 11.74
C PHE A 23 0.77 -26.55 12.23
N ILE A 24 -0.14 -27.36 11.73
CA ILE A 24 -0.20 -28.80 12.04
C ILE A 24 0.95 -29.55 11.34
N PHE A 25 1.27 -29.22 10.08
CA PHE A 25 2.34 -29.88 9.33
C PHE A 25 3.74 -29.56 9.85
N SER A 26 4.00 -28.35 10.32
CA SER A 26 5.30 -27.97 10.89
C SER A 26 5.60 -28.65 12.24
N ARG A 27 4.58 -29.07 13.00
CA ARG A 27 4.74 -29.84 14.24
C ARG A 27 4.94 -31.35 14.03
N PHE A 28 4.61 -31.88 12.85
CA PHE A 28 4.79 -33.30 12.55
C PHE A 28 6.25 -33.70 12.24
N LEU A 29 7.14 -32.74 12.04
CA LEU A 29 8.55 -32.98 11.64
C LEU A 29 9.55 -33.03 12.81
N SER A 30 9.13 -32.89 14.07
CA SER A 30 10.04 -33.05 15.21
C SER A 30 9.86 -34.43 15.89
N TYR A 31 10.86 -35.24 15.80
CA TYR A 31 10.89 -36.70 16.00
C TYR A 31 10.96 -37.17 17.48
N LYS A 32 10.61 -36.38 18.49
CA LYS A 32 10.87 -36.77 19.90
C LYS A 32 9.65 -36.91 20.84
N ASP A 33 8.43 -36.50 20.48
CA ASP A 33 7.28 -36.55 21.40
C ASP A 33 6.06 -37.30 20.81
N ARG A 34 6.24 -38.54 20.39
CA ARG A 34 5.23 -39.31 19.65
C ARG A 34 4.12 -39.94 20.47
N PHE A 35 4.03 -39.78 21.76
CA PHE A 35 3.04 -40.51 22.58
C PHE A 35 1.92 -39.65 23.19
N LEU A 36 2.02 -38.33 23.24
CA LEU A 36 1.00 -37.47 23.85
C LEU A 36 0.01 -36.84 22.85
N ASN A 37 0.29 -36.91 21.54
CA ASN A 37 -0.50 -36.20 20.51
C ASN A 37 -1.67 -37.01 19.88
N LEU A 38 -1.82 -38.29 20.17
CA LEU A 38 -2.98 -39.07 19.66
C LEU A 38 -4.31 -38.65 20.30
N TYR A 39 -4.29 -38.12 21.55
CA TYR A 39 -5.50 -37.66 22.24
C TYR A 39 -6.03 -36.33 21.72
N SER A 40 -5.18 -35.45 21.20
CA SER A 40 -5.60 -34.14 20.64
C SER A 40 -6.19 -34.26 19.23
N MET A 41 -5.84 -35.30 18.48
CA MET A 41 -6.35 -35.51 17.12
C MET A 41 -7.86 -35.88 17.10
N PHE A 42 -8.39 -36.45 18.21
CA PHE A 42 -9.81 -36.83 18.32
C PHE A 42 -10.74 -35.67 18.65
N TYR A 43 -10.23 -34.52 19.08
CA TYR A 43 -11.05 -33.35 19.44
C TYR A 43 -11.57 -32.55 18.23
N PHE A 44 -11.08 -32.83 17.04
CA PHE A 44 -11.45 -32.08 15.81
C PHE A 44 -12.38 -32.86 14.86
N LEU A 45 -12.88 -34.01 15.25
CA LEU A 45 -13.84 -34.78 14.44
C LEU A 45 -15.27 -34.28 14.67
N PRO A 46 -16.11 -34.19 13.60
CA PRO A 46 -17.51 -33.85 13.75
C PRO A 46 -18.20 -34.79 14.74
N ASN A 47 -19.07 -34.27 15.59
CA ASN A 47 -19.70 -34.98 16.72
C ASN A 47 -20.29 -36.37 16.41
N ARG A 48 -20.73 -36.63 15.17
CA ARG A 48 -21.23 -37.95 14.74
C ARG A 48 -20.11 -38.99 14.57
N LEU A 49 -18.95 -38.61 14.08
CA LEU A 49 -17.79 -39.50 13.94
C LEU A 49 -17.11 -39.74 15.30
N PHE A 50 -17.02 -38.73 16.15
CA PHE A 50 -16.50 -38.86 17.51
C PHE A 50 -17.33 -39.85 18.34
N ASN A 51 -18.66 -39.79 18.25
CA ASN A 51 -19.56 -40.71 18.96
C ASN A 51 -19.51 -42.13 18.40
N PHE A 52 -19.30 -42.33 17.10
CA PHE A 52 -19.08 -43.64 16.49
C PHE A 52 -17.79 -44.29 16.99
N PHE A 53 -16.70 -43.56 17.04
CA PHE A 53 -15.40 -44.04 17.55
C PHE A 53 -15.45 -44.29 19.08
N ARG A 54 -16.09 -43.42 19.82
CA ARG A 54 -16.28 -43.59 21.27
C ARG A 54 -17.10 -44.83 21.60
N LYS A 55 -18.11 -45.17 20.82
CA LYS A 55 -19.00 -46.32 21.06
C LYS A 55 -18.36 -47.65 20.67
N ASN A 56 -17.49 -47.69 19.70
CA ASN A 56 -16.91 -48.90 19.14
C ASN A 56 -15.44 -49.16 19.51
N PHE A 57 -14.70 -48.13 20.00
CA PHE A 57 -13.24 -48.21 20.21
C PHE A 57 -12.75 -47.80 21.61
N LEU A 58 -13.60 -47.27 22.52
CA LEU A 58 -13.15 -46.92 23.85
C LEU A 58 -13.37 -48.08 24.82
N PHE A 59 -12.28 -48.56 25.35
CA PHE A 59 -12.05 -49.62 26.30
C PHE A 59 -13.03 -49.67 27.46
N LYS A 60 -13.58 -50.85 27.70
CA LYS A 60 -14.04 -51.27 29.04
C LYS A 60 -12.81 -51.53 29.91
N ARG A 61 -12.57 -50.68 30.91
CA ARG A 61 -11.61 -50.94 31.98
C ARG A 61 -11.99 -52.24 32.68
N LYS A 62 -11.26 -53.34 32.43
CA LYS A 62 -11.12 -54.47 33.32
C LYS A 62 -9.68 -54.54 33.81
N SER A 63 -9.50 -54.53 35.11
CA SER A 63 -8.24 -54.75 35.80
C SER A 63 -7.59 -56.06 35.34
N PHE A 64 -6.38 -56.02 34.88
CA PHE A 64 -5.58 -57.19 34.51
C PHE A 64 -4.66 -57.55 35.66
N ASP A 65 -4.82 -58.75 36.18
CA ASP A 65 -3.93 -59.39 37.12
C ASP A 65 -2.85 -60.15 36.33
N LEU A 66 -1.58 -59.83 36.54
CA LEU A 66 -0.42 -60.36 35.80
C LEU A 66 0.15 -61.58 36.55
N ARG A 67 -0.38 -62.77 36.29
CA ARG A 67 0.31 -64.00 36.64
C ARG A 67 0.12 -65.05 35.52
N ALA A 68 1.13 -65.22 34.68
CA ALA A 68 1.58 -66.45 34.06
C ALA A 68 2.28 -66.21 32.68
N GLY A 69 3.46 -66.73 32.50
CA GLY A 69 4.34 -66.53 31.34
C GLY A 69 3.95 -67.19 30.02
N SER A 70 2.76 -67.81 29.87
CA SER A 70 2.27 -68.48 28.65
C SER A 70 1.39 -67.61 27.76
N ASP A 71 0.95 -66.43 28.24
CA ASP A 71 -0.02 -65.59 27.52
C ASP A 71 0.63 -64.48 26.67
N LEU A 72 1.92 -64.20 26.84
CA LEU A 72 2.62 -63.16 26.11
C LEU A 72 2.68 -63.40 24.57
N LYS A 73 2.76 -64.66 24.11
CA LYS A 73 2.68 -65.01 22.67
C LYS A 73 1.30 -64.77 22.07
N LYS A 74 0.23 -65.07 22.81
CA LYS A 74 -1.16 -64.81 22.37
C LYS A 74 -1.52 -63.32 22.37
N ILE A 75 -0.96 -62.56 23.30
CA ILE A 75 -1.09 -61.10 23.35
C ILE A 75 -0.34 -60.46 22.16
N GLY A 76 0.90 -60.89 21.85
CA GLY A 76 1.66 -60.43 20.72
C GLY A 76 0.98 -60.66 19.36
N LEU A 77 0.30 -61.81 19.16
CA LEU A 77 -0.48 -62.08 17.93
C LEU A 77 -1.75 -61.20 17.84
N LYS A 78 -2.44 -60.95 18.95
CA LYS A 78 -3.61 -60.05 18.98
C LYS A 78 -3.22 -58.61 18.72
N ILE A 79 -2.08 -58.13 19.23
CA ILE A 79 -1.55 -56.80 19.00
C ILE A 79 -1.13 -56.65 17.51
N LYS A 80 -0.46 -57.65 16.93
CA LYS A 80 -0.04 -57.64 15.50
C LYS A 80 -1.26 -57.59 14.56
N ASN A 81 -2.32 -58.36 14.86
CA ASN A 81 -3.59 -58.29 14.10
C ASN A 81 -4.34 -56.98 14.28
N TYR A 82 -4.20 -56.33 15.44
CA TYR A 82 -4.82 -55.04 15.69
C TYR A 82 -4.13 -53.91 14.91
N TYR A 83 -2.80 -53.89 14.91
CA TYR A 83 -2.02 -52.93 14.10
C TYR A 83 -2.19 -53.13 12.60
N SER A 84 -2.31 -54.38 12.14
CA SER A 84 -2.60 -54.69 10.73
C SER A 84 -3.98 -54.15 10.30
N LYS A 85 -4.99 -54.26 11.15
CA LYS A 85 -6.33 -53.72 10.88
C LYS A 85 -6.33 -52.17 10.89
N ILE A 86 -5.63 -51.53 11.84
CA ILE A 86 -5.51 -50.08 11.88
C ILE A 86 -4.78 -49.58 10.62
N PHE A 87 -3.70 -50.23 10.20
CA PHE A 87 -2.97 -49.91 9.00
C PHE A 87 -3.84 -50.07 7.74
N TYR A 88 -4.63 -51.14 7.66
CA TYR A 88 -5.57 -51.36 6.55
C TYR A 88 -6.66 -50.29 6.49
N TYR A 89 -7.26 -49.92 7.61
CA TYR A 89 -8.26 -48.84 7.67
C TYR A 89 -7.65 -47.46 7.43
N SER A 90 -6.40 -47.22 7.80
CA SER A 90 -5.69 -45.98 7.47
C SER A 90 -5.39 -45.85 5.98
N ILE A 91 -5.02 -46.96 5.31
CA ILE A 91 -4.86 -47.00 3.85
C ILE A 91 -6.22 -46.80 3.15
N LEU A 92 -7.30 -47.44 3.63
CA LEU A 92 -8.64 -47.27 3.09
C LEU A 92 -9.13 -45.83 3.24
N LEU A 93 -8.85 -45.18 4.37
CA LEU A 93 -9.18 -43.79 4.64
C LEU A 93 -8.33 -42.85 3.73
N PHE A 94 -7.04 -43.17 3.53
CA PHE A 94 -6.16 -42.42 2.65
C PHE A 94 -6.59 -42.53 1.17
N VAL A 95 -6.95 -43.73 0.71
CA VAL A 95 -7.48 -43.94 -0.66
C VAL A 95 -8.84 -43.26 -0.82
N PHE A 96 -9.70 -43.27 0.21
CA PHE A 96 -10.99 -42.58 0.16
C PHE A 96 -10.83 -41.05 0.15
N THR A 97 -9.86 -40.51 0.89
CA THR A 97 -9.57 -39.06 0.88
C THR A 97 -8.89 -38.61 -0.41
N THR A 98 -8.03 -39.45 -1.03
CA THR A 98 -7.43 -39.11 -2.34
C THR A 98 -8.42 -39.20 -3.48
N SER A 99 -9.41 -40.12 -3.43
CA SER A 99 -10.48 -40.19 -4.44
C SER A 99 -11.45 -38.99 -4.38
N PHE A 100 -11.56 -38.30 -3.24
CA PHE A 100 -12.28 -37.01 -3.14
C PHE A 100 -11.46 -35.80 -3.55
N LEU A 101 -10.11 -35.93 -3.65
CA LEU A 101 -9.23 -34.86 -4.14
C LEU A 101 -9.17 -34.77 -5.67
N GLU A 102 -9.61 -35.80 -6.38
CA GLU A 102 -9.70 -35.78 -7.86
C GLU A 102 -10.98 -35.10 -8.39
N ALA A 103 -11.96 -34.78 -7.54
CA ALA A 103 -13.00 -33.84 -7.89
C ALA A 103 -12.40 -32.42 -7.86
N ALA A 104 -11.55 -32.12 -8.84
CA ALA A 104 -11.01 -30.78 -9.02
C ALA A 104 -12.17 -29.78 -9.19
N PRO A 105 -12.18 -28.65 -8.47
CA PRO A 105 -13.19 -27.60 -8.65
C PRO A 105 -13.21 -26.99 -10.04
N GLY A 106 -12.32 -27.46 -10.93
CA GLY A 106 -12.09 -26.89 -12.26
C GLY A 106 -13.27 -26.95 -13.23
N ASP A 107 -14.07 -28.01 -13.17
CA ASP A 107 -15.18 -28.15 -14.13
C ASP A 107 -16.44 -27.44 -13.69
N PHE A 108 -16.65 -27.26 -12.39
CA PHE A 108 -17.79 -26.50 -11.87
C PHE A 108 -17.68 -24.99 -12.10
N VAL A 109 -16.46 -24.48 -12.26
CA VAL A 109 -16.20 -23.05 -12.48
C VAL A 109 -16.30 -22.68 -13.95
N LYS A 110 -16.15 -23.63 -14.88
CA LYS A 110 -16.15 -23.35 -16.35
C LYS A 110 -17.52 -22.90 -16.87
N ASP A 111 -18.60 -23.31 -16.22
CA ASP A 111 -19.97 -22.99 -16.65
C ASP A 111 -20.64 -21.84 -15.89
N VAL A 112 -19.95 -21.25 -14.90
CA VAL A 112 -20.45 -20.08 -14.20
C VAL A 112 -20.31 -18.86 -15.11
N LYS A 113 -21.39 -18.51 -15.82
CA LYS A 113 -21.51 -17.22 -16.51
C LYS A 113 -21.57 -16.13 -15.45
N ILE A 114 -20.44 -15.55 -15.13
CA ILE A 114 -20.38 -14.36 -14.28
C ILE A 114 -20.96 -13.21 -15.11
N PRO A 115 -22.11 -12.63 -14.70
CA PRO A 115 -22.65 -11.48 -15.43
C PRO A 115 -21.61 -10.35 -15.39
N PRO A 116 -21.52 -9.53 -16.43
CA PRO A 116 -20.63 -8.37 -16.42
C PRO A 116 -20.97 -7.53 -15.19
N LEU A 117 -19.92 -7.19 -14.42
CA LEU A 117 -20.06 -6.30 -13.27
C LEU A 117 -20.56 -4.94 -13.77
N THR A 118 -21.83 -4.66 -13.54
CA THR A 118 -22.39 -3.32 -13.69
C THR A 118 -22.15 -2.57 -12.38
N PHE A 119 -21.38 -1.51 -12.44
CA PHE A 119 -21.10 -0.65 -11.29
C PHE A 119 -21.63 0.75 -11.61
N GLU A 120 -22.54 1.22 -10.77
CA GLU A 120 -22.98 2.62 -10.79
C GLU A 120 -22.08 3.42 -9.85
N PHE A 121 -21.42 4.43 -10.41
CA PHE A 121 -20.59 5.32 -9.61
C PHE A 121 -21.47 6.20 -8.72
N PRO A 122 -21.22 6.22 -7.40
CA PRO A 122 -21.98 7.09 -6.50
C PRO A 122 -21.82 8.55 -6.90
N GLU A 123 -22.91 9.29 -6.85
CA GLU A 123 -22.90 10.72 -7.11
C GLU A 123 -22.31 11.48 -5.91
N VAL A 124 -21.08 11.97 -6.06
CA VAL A 124 -20.45 12.85 -5.07
C VAL A 124 -21.08 14.23 -5.14
N LYS A 125 -21.61 14.70 -4.02
CA LYS A 125 -22.18 16.05 -3.91
C LYS A 125 -21.07 17.04 -3.56
N VAL A 126 -20.98 18.14 -4.32
CA VAL A 126 -19.99 19.19 -4.11
C VAL A 126 -20.72 20.50 -3.79
N PHE A 127 -20.30 21.16 -2.71
CA PHE A 127 -20.84 22.46 -2.31
C PHE A 127 -19.78 23.31 -1.59
N GLY A 128 -19.98 24.62 -1.53
CA GLY A 128 -19.09 25.54 -0.85
C GLY A 128 -19.59 25.88 0.57
N VAL A 129 -18.63 26.05 1.52
CA VAL A 129 -18.90 26.57 2.86
C VAL A 129 -18.04 27.81 3.09
N GLY A 130 -18.62 28.97 2.95
CA GLY A 130 -17.89 30.25 2.92
C GLY A 130 -16.96 30.36 1.70
N LYS A 131 -16.00 31.28 1.76
CA LYS A 131 -15.00 31.43 0.67
C LYS A 131 -13.79 30.54 0.89
N GLY A 132 -13.39 29.82 -0.18
CA GLY A 132 -12.17 28.98 -0.20
C GLY A 132 -12.28 27.65 0.53
N THR A 133 -13.50 27.19 0.87
CA THR A 133 -13.76 25.85 1.37
C THR A 133 -14.76 25.15 0.47
N GLU A 134 -14.37 24.03 -0.13
CA GLU A 134 -15.22 23.15 -0.91
C GLU A 134 -15.41 21.83 -0.14
N VAL A 135 -16.61 21.28 -0.16
CA VAL A 135 -16.96 20.02 0.51
C VAL A 135 -17.37 19.01 -0.53
N TYR A 136 -16.72 17.87 -0.51
CA TYR A 136 -17.07 16.66 -1.28
C TYR A 136 -17.75 15.70 -0.32
N PHE A 137 -19.04 15.45 -0.55
CA PHE A 137 -19.87 14.72 0.37
C PHE A 137 -20.47 13.47 -0.25
N LEU A 138 -20.38 12.37 0.51
CA LEU A 138 -21.01 11.10 0.18
C LEU A 138 -21.65 10.50 1.45
N PRO A 139 -23.01 10.40 1.55
CA PRO A 139 -23.67 9.87 2.73
C PRO A 139 -23.31 8.41 2.98
N GLY A 140 -23.29 8.00 4.26
CA GLY A 140 -23.01 6.62 4.68
C GLY A 140 -23.80 6.27 5.92
N GLU A 141 -24.78 5.36 5.79
CA GLU A 141 -25.73 5.02 6.85
C GLU A 141 -25.40 3.71 7.58
N GLU A 142 -24.29 3.03 7.23
CA GLU A 142 -24.03 1.67 7.72
C GLU A 142 -23.55 1.63 9.19
N PHE A 143 -22.87 2.68 9.65
CA PHE A 143 -22.34 2.78 11.01
C PHE A 143 -22.53 4.20 11.56
N PRO A 144 -22.74 4.37 12.89
CA PRO A 144 -22.89 5.68 13.51
C PRO A 144 -21.55 6.42 13.63
N LEU A 145 -20.84 6.53 12.50
CA LEU A 145 -19.52 7.16 12.39
C LEU A 145 -19.59 8.38 11.47
N ARG A 146 -18.87 9.40 11.82
CA ARG A 146 -18.55 10.54 10.96
C ARG A 146 -17.09 10.47 10.59
N ASN A 147 -16.79 10.49 9.31
CA ASN A 147 -15.43 10.51 8.79
C ASN A 147 -15.25 11.74 7.92
N LEU A 148 -14.25 12.54 8.24
CA LEU A 148 -13.91 13.70 7.44
C LEU A 148 -12.40 13.84 7.28
N GLU A 149 -11.99 14.34 6.12
CA GLU A 149 -10.62 14.78 5.89
C GLU A 149 -10.62 16.24 5.49
N ILE A 150 -9.76 17.01 6.11
CA ILE A 150 -9.58 18.45 5.81
C ILE A 150 -8.23 18.59 5.12
N HIS A 151 -8.26 18.90 3.83
CA HIS A 151 -7.10 19.13 3.00
C HIS A 151 -6.84 20.65 2.92
N ILE A 152 -5.70 21.11 3.42
CA ILE A 152 -5.27 22.52 3.38
C ILE A 152 -4.13 22.65 2.38
N TYR A 153 -4.28 23.43 1.32
CA TYR A 153 -3.30 23.57 0.24
C TYR A 153 -2.16 24.50 0.66
N ALA A 154 -1.29 23.99 1.52
CA ALA A 154 -0.19 24.73 2.13
C ALA A 154 1.20 24.07 1.99
N GLY A 155 1.31 22.94 1.28
CA GLY A 155 2.57 22.24 1.08
C GLY A 155 3.63 23.05 0.31
N VAL A 156 4.81 22.46 0.10
CA VAL A 156 5.96 23.11 -0.55
C VAL A 156 5.70 23.53 -2.00
N LEU A 157 4.78 22.87 -2.71
CA LEU A 157 4.37 23.30 -4.05
C LEU A 157 3.59 24.61 -4.06
N TYR A 158 2.93 24.97 -2.96
CA TYR A 158 2.27 26.27 -2.79
C TYR A 158 3.16 27.30 -2.12
N ASN A 159 4.30 26.89 -1.56
CA ASN A 159 5.25 27.73 -0.83
C ASN A 159 6.69 27.34 -1.15
N PRO A 160 7.16 27.54 -2.40
CA PRO A 160 8.43 26.99 -2.89
C PRO A 160 9.69 27.56 -2.20
N ASN A 161 9.52 28.69 -1.50
CA ASN A 161 10.61 29.35 -0.77
C ASN A 161 10.77 28.85 0.66
N LEU A 162 9.80 28.07 1.19
CA LEU A 162 9.92 27.47 2.52
C LEU A 162 10.99 26.36 2.52
N PRO A 163 11.73 26.22 3.63
CA PRO A 163 12.49 25.02 3.90
C PRO A 163 11.56 23.79 3.89
N PRO A 164 11.96 22.65 3.31
CA PRO A 164 11.13 21.46 3.22
C PRO A 164 10.73 20.90 4.60
N GLU A 165 11.49 21.22 5.65
CA GLU A 165 11.24 20.81 7.02
C GLU A 165 10.03 21.52 7.65
N VAL A 166 9.69 22.74 7.20
CA VAL A 166 8.66 23.56 7.87
C VAL A 166 7.27 22.93 7.86
N PRO A 167 6.73 22.41 6.75
CA PRO A 167 5.42 21.77 6.77
C PRO A 167 5.35 20.53 7.67
N GLU A 168 6.39 19.70 7.64
CA GLU A 168 6.47 18.50 8.48
C GLU A 168 6.56 18.86 9.97
N LEU A 169 7.48 19.77 10.31
CA LEU A 169 7.66 20.26 11.67
C LEU A 169 6.39 20.91 12.19
N PHE A 170 5.70 21.70 11.35
CA PHE A 170 4.46 22.35 11.69
C PHE A 170 3.36 21.34 12.05
N VAL A 171 3.14 20.30 11.23
CA VAL A 171 2.11 19.29 11.45
C VAL A 171 2.35 18.54 12.75
N GLN A 172 3.61 18.19 13.03
CA GLN A 172 3.97 17.51 14.27
C GLN A 172 3.83 18.45 15.50
N ALA A 173 4.29 19.70 15.40
CA ALA A 173 4.12 20.69 16.48
C ALA A 173 2.64 20.97 16.77
N TRP A 174 1.81 21.01 15.74
CA TRP A 174 0.36 21.18 15.87
C TRP A 174 -0.25 20.02 16.66
N LYS A 175 0.06 18.79 16.28
CA LYS A 175 -0.45 17.59 16.94
C LYS A 175 -0.01 17.50 18.41
N HIS A 176 1.26 17.75 18.69
CA HIS A 176 1.84 17.64 20.05
C HIS A 176 1.50 18.83 20.95
N GLY A 177 1.21 19.99 20.40
CA GLY A 177 0.80 21.17 21.16
C GLY A 177 -0.60 21.04 21.76
N GLY A 178 -1.49 20.32 21.10
CA GLY A 178 -2.90 20.20 21.48
C GLY A 178 -3.68 21.49 21.25
N VAL A 179 -4.66 21.73 22.10
CA VAL A 179 -5.56 22.91 22.03
C VAL A 179 -5.57 23.65 23.38
N PRO A 180 -5.95 24.95 23.44
CA PRO A 180 -6.03 25.70 24.69
C PRO A 180 -6.87 25.03 25.78
N SER A 181 -8.00 24.41 25.44
CA SER A 181 -8.85 23.68 26.40
C SER A 181 -8.27 22.32 26.85
N ALA A 182 -7.35 21.73 26.06
CA ALA A 182 -6.70 20.46 26.34
C ALA A 182 -5.26 20.47 25.79
N PRO A 183 -4.29 21.06 26.51
CA PRO A 183 -2.91 21.18 26.05
C PRO A 183 -2.19 19.82 25.97
N GLY A 184 -1.25 19.70 25.04
CA GLY A 184 -0.36 18.55 24.90
C GLY A 184 -1.09 17.23 24.66
N SER A 185 -0.68 16.17 25.34
CA SER A 185 -1.26 14.81 25.22
C SER A 185 -2.72 14.75 25.66
N LYS A 186 -3.15 15.65 26.54
CA LYS A 186 -4.52 15.68 27.05
C LYS A 186 -5.55 15.83 25.94
N PHE A 187 -5.20 16.50 24.84
CA PHE A 187 -6.06 16.62 23.66
C PHE A 187 -6.38 15.26 23.06
N ILE A 188 -5.35 14.46 22.78
CA ILE A 188 -5.52 13.12 22.20
C ILE A 188 -6.24 12.20 23.18
N GLU A 189 -5.87 12.20 24.45
CA GLU A 189 -6.52 11.42 25.52
C GLU A 189 -8.00 11.75 25.64
N THR A 190 -8.36 13.03 25.52
CA THR A 190 -9.78 13.47 25.56
C THR A 190 -10.57 12.96 24.35
N LEU A 191 -9.99 13.05 23.14
CA LEU A 191 -10.62 12.51 21.92
C LEU A 191 -10.79 11.00 22.00
N GLU A 192 -9.76 10.28 22.42
CA GLU A 192 -9.81 8.82 22.60
C GLU A 192 -10.89 8.40 23.62
N GLY A 193 -11.09 9.19 24.67
CA GLY A 193 -12.18 8.99 25.65
C GLY A 193 -13.58 9.01 25.03
N TYR A 194 -13.77 9.71 23.91
CA TYR A 194 -15.00 9.70 23.10
C TYR A 194 -14.96 8.73 21.93
N GLY A 195 -13.89 7.91 21.82
CA GLY A 195 -13.68 7.04 20.65
C GLY A 195 -13.43 7.82 19.37
N ALA A 196 -13.01 9.07 19.48
CA ALA A 196 -12.63 9.91 18.36
C ALA A 196 -11.14 9.81 18.06
N LYS A 197 -10.78 9.93 16.78
CA LYS A 197 -9.40 9.88 16.31
C LYS A 197 -9.13 11.07 15.41
N ILE A 198 -7.94 11.63 15.55
CA ILE A 198 -7.39 12.63 14.64
C ILE A 198 -5.97 12.22 14.26
N ASP A 199 -5.73 12.10 12.95
CA ASP A 199 -4.40 11.90 12.38
C ASP A 199 -4.05 13.09 11.50
N THR A 200 -2.75 13.33 11.37
CA THR A 200 -2.23 14.45 10.58
C THR A 200 -1.17 13.92 9.62
N ASP A 201 -1.22 14.39 8.40
CA ASP A 201 -0.24 14.06 7.36
C ASP A 201 0.10 15.30 6.54
N VAL A 202 1.26 15.28 5.88
CA VAL A 202 1.67 16.35 4.97
C VAL A 202 2.36 15.77 3.75
N ASN A 203 2.00 16.28 2.60
CA ASN A 203 2.68 15.99 1.34
C ASN A 203 3.15 17.29 0.66
N SER A 204 3.65 17.17 -0.56
CA SER A 204 4.16 18.32 -1.31
C SER A 204 3.11 19.41 -1.58
N GLU A 205 1.82 19.07 -1.59
CA GLU A 205 0.73 20.01 -1.87
C GLU A 205 -0.05 20.43 -0.63
N LYS A 206 -0.30 19.48 0.31
CA LYS A 206 -1.37 19.61 1.31
C LYS A 206 -0.91 19.21 2.69
N ILE A 207 -1.52 19.84 3.68
CA ILE A 207 -1.67 19.33 5.04
C ILE A 207 -3.03 18.63 5.09
N ILE A 208 -3.10 17.44 5.65
CA ILE A 208 -4.31 16.60 5.70
C ILE A 208 -4.59 16.25 7.14
N PHE A 209 -5.80 16.54 7.61
CA PHE A 209 -6.33 16.07 8.88
C PHE A 209 -7.38 15.01 8.61
N THR A 210 -7.12 13.79 9.07
CA THR A 210 -8.07 12.68 9.00
C THR A 210 -8.75 12.52 10.35
N ILE A 211 -10.06 12.67 10.39
CA ILE A 211 -10.85 12.73 11.61
C ILE A 211 -11.97 11.71 11.53
N SER A 212 -12.13 10.92 12.60
CA SER A 212 -13.20 9.93 12.72
C SER A 212 -13.78 9.97 14.14
N TYR A 213 -15.10 9.99 14.27
CA TYR A 213 -15.78 9.96 15.57
C TYR A 213 -17.19 9.37 15.47
N LEU A 214 -17.72 8.89 16.61
CA LEU A 214 -19.08 8.40 16.72
C LEU A 214 -20.07 9.58 16.69
N SER A 215 -21.11 9.52 15.86
CA SER A 215 -22.10 10.60 15.67
C SER A 215 -22.76 11.04 16.99
N ARG A 216 -22.97 10.12 17.94
CA ARG A 216 -23.53 10.42 19.28
C ARG A 216 -22.68 11.37 20.13
N PHE A 217 -21.39 11.47 19.86
CA PHE A 217 -20.46 12.35 20.59
C PHE A 217 -20.10 13.64 19.82
N GLU A 218 -20.89 13.97 18.80
CA GLU A 218 -20.66 15.15 17.96
C GLU A 218 -20.58 16.45 18.77
N LYS A 219 -21.44 16.58 19.80
CA LYS A 219 -21.51 17.79 20.64
C LYS A 219 -20.24 18.01 21.48
N GLU A 220 -19.58 16.92 21.89
CA GLU A 220 -18.36 16.94 22.68
C GLU A 220 -17.12 17.06 21.78
N VAL A 221 -17.11 16.36 20.63
CA VAL A 221 -15.94 16.21 19.77
C VAL A 221 -15.77 17.40 18.81
N VAL A 222 -16.85 17.91 18.23
CA VAL A 222 -16.80 19.01 17.25
C VAL A 222 -16.16 20.28 17.80
N PRO A 223 -16.46 20.74 19.03
CA PRO A 223 -15.75 21.89 19.60
C PRO A 223 -14.24 21.71 19.73
N LEU A 224 -13.77 20.51 20.09
CA LEU A 224 -12.36 20.18 20.19
C LEU A 224 -11.68 20.18 18.81
N ILE A 225 -12.34 19.60 17.79
CA ILE A 225 -11.86 19.64 16.41
C ILE A 225 -11.78 21.08 15.90
N ARG A 226 -12.84 21.87 16.15
CA ARG A 226 -12.84 23.29 15.78
C ARG A 226 -11.67 24.04 16.40
N GLU A 227 -11.47 23.90 17.71
CA GLU A 227 -10.36 24.53 18.40
C GLU A 227 -9.02 24.11 17.85
N PHE A 228 -8.84 22.80 17.58
CA PHE A 228 -7.64 22.24 16.97
C PHE A 228 -7.34 22.87 15.59
N ILE A 229 -8.34 23.01 14.73
CA ILE A 229 -8.14 23.54 13.37
C ILE A 229 -7.97 25.08 13.36
N THR A 230 -8.64 25.79 14.26
CA THR A 230 -8.71 27.27 14.20
C THR A 230 -7.74 27.96 15.14
N SER A 231 -7.37 27.30 16.22
CA SER A 231 -6.60 27.89 17.31
C SER A 231 -5.60 26.89 17.88
N PRO A 232 -4.74 26.31 17.03
CA PRO A 232 -3.78 25.30 17.50
C PRO A 232 -2.83 25.90 18.54
N LEU A 233 -2.57 25.14 19.58
CA LEU A 233 -1.61 25.55 20.61
C LEU A 233 -0.18 25.23 20.14
N LEU A 234 0.37 26.10 19.30
CA LEU A 234 1.75 26.00 18.80
C LEU A 234 2.74 26.50 19.87
N ASN A 235 2.86 25.74 20.97
CA ASN A 235 3.72 26.08 22.11
C ASN A 235 5.13 25.53 21.95
N GLU A 236 6.04 25.97 22.84
CA GLU A 236 7.45 25.55 22.84
C GLU A 236 7.61 24.04 23.11
N GLU A 237 6.74 23.45 23.94
CA GLU A 237 6.79 22.02 24.27
C GLU A 237 6.47 21.16 23.05
N GLY A 238 5.33 21.42 22.37
CA GLY A 238 4.95 20.71 21.15
C GLY A 238 5.97 20.90 20.02
N PHE A 239 6.52 22.11 19.90
CA PHE A 239 7.60 22.39 18.96
C PHE A 239 8.89 21.61 19.26
N ALA A 240 9.30 21.53 20.52
CA ALA A 240 10.50 20.80 20.91
C ALA A 240 10.36 19.30 20.61
N VAL A 241 9.21 18.70 20.92
CA VAL A 241 8.92 17.29 20.60
C VAL A 241 8.95 17.07 19.08
N ALA A 242 8.30 17.92 18.32
CA ALA A 242 8.28 17.84 16.85
C ALA A 242 9.68 17.94 16.25
N LYS A 243 10.49 18.89 16.74
CA LYS A 243 11.87 19.10 16.29
C LYS A 243 12.76 17.90 16.58
N LEU A 244 12.63 17.30 17.77
CA LEU A 244 13.37 16.09 18.14
C LEU A 244 12.98 14.90 17.25
N ASN A 245 11.69 14.69 17.00
CA ASN A 245 11.20 13.60 16.16
C ASN A 245 11.71 13.74 14.72
N LEU A 246 11.67 14.95 14.16
CA LEU A 246 12.16 15.20 12.81
C LEU A 246 13.68 15.06 12.72
N GLU A 247 14.42 15.51 13.73
CA GLU A 247 15.87 15.33 13.84
C GLU A 247 16.24 13.84 13.83
N GLU A 248 15.57 13.01 14.63
CA GLU A 248 15.77 11.57 14.66
C GLU A 248 15.40 10.90 13.32
N SER A 249 14.32 11.35 12.67
CA SER A 249 13.93 10.88 11.33
C SER A 249 15.03 11.17 10.29
N ILE A 250 15.59 12.38 10.29
CA ILE A 250 16.69 12.77 9.39
C ILE A 250 17.94 11.94 9.68
N LYS A 251 18.32 11.73 10.94
CA LYS A 251 19.48 10.90 11.32
C LYS A 251 19.34 9.45 10.84
N ARG A 252 18.12 8.89 10.93
CA ARG A 252 17.83 7.49 10.56
C ARG A 252 17.50 7.27 9.09
N ARG A 253 17.40 8.33 8.28
CA ARG A 253 17.01 8.23 6.86
C ARG A 253 17.94 7.36 6.01
N ASN A 254 19.15 7.05 6.52
CA ASN A 254 20.15 6.20 5.88
C ASN A 254 20.26 4.80 6.50
N ASP A 255 19.32 4.39 7.38
CA ASP A 255 19.37 3.06 8.00
C ASP A 255 18.96 1.96 7.02
N LYS A 256 17.98 2.22 6.18
CA LYS A 256 17.44 1.23 5.22
C LYS A 256 17.86 1.54 3.81
N ILE A 257 18.43 0.55 3.12
CA ILE A 257 18.86 0.67 1.72
C ILE A 257 17.71 1.02 0.76
N SER A 258 16.48 0.56 1.05
CA SER A 258 15.28 0.92 0.28
C SER A 258 14.98 2.42 0.37
N ASP A 259 15.00 2.99 1.58
CA ASP A 259 14.69 4.39 1.82
C ASP A 259 15.74 5.31 1.18
N ILE A 260 17.01 4.89 1.26
CA ILE A 260 18.11 5.55 0.53
C ILE A 260 17.85 5.53 -0.98
N ALA A 261 17.49 4.37 -1.55
CA ALA A 261 17.25 4.23 -2.98
C ALA A 261 16.10 5.15 -3.45
N TYR A 262 14.96 5.17 -2.74
CA TYR A 262 13.83 6.05 -3.06
C TYR A 262 14.21 7.53 -2.94
N ARG A 263 14.87 7.92 -1.86
CA ARG A 263 15.30 9.31 -1.64
C ARG A 263 16.27 9.77 -2.71
N LYS A 264 17.30 8.97 -3.03
CA LYS A 264 18.27 9.32 -4.09
C LYS A 264 17.63 9.33 -5.47
N THR A 265 16.66 8.49 -5.71
CA THR A 265 15.88 8.55 -6.96
C THR A 265 15.06 9.85 -7.04
N ALA A 266 14.42 10.28 -5.95
CA ALA A 266 13.69 11.54 -5.91
C ALA A 266 14.64 12.75 -6.09
N GLU A 267 15.80 12.76 -5.42
CA GLU A 267 16.82 13.79 -5.59
C GLU A 267 17.30 13.88 -7.05
N LEU A 268 17.44 12.73 -7.73
CA LEU A 268 17.84 12.67 -9.14
C LEU A 268 16.76 13.19 -10.09
N VAL A 269 15.55 12.66 -9.96
CA VAL A 269 14.43 12.97 -10.85
C VAL A 269 14.03 14.43 -10.71
N TYR A 270 13.87 14.91 -9.48
CA TYR A 270 13.34 16.24 -9.18
C TYR A 270 14.41 17.31 -8.95
N LYS A 271 15.66 17.06 -9.34
CA LYS A 271 16.77 18.02 -9.23
C LYS A 271 16.37 19.39 -9.78
N GLY A 272 16.68 20.46 -9.05
CA GLY A 272 16.36 21.83 -9.45
C GLY A 272 14.89 22.24 -9.26
N THR A 273 14.05 21.35 -8.76
CA THR A 273 12.66 21.65 -8.35
C THR A 273 12.52 21.67 -6.83
N VAL A 274 11.38 22.14 -6.34
CA VAL A 274 11.06 22.09 -4.89
C VAL A 274 10.96 20.66 -4.36
N LEU A 275 10.59 19.70 -5.21
CA LEU A 275 10.45 18.27 -4.86
C LEU A 275 11.79 17.54 -4.73
N GLY A 276 12.87 18.11 -5.29
CA GLY A 276 14.22 17.57 -5.17
C GLY A 276 14.96 18.03 -3.91
N LYS A 277 14.34 18.87 -3.07
CA LYS A 277 14.91 19.30 -1.80
C LYS A 277 14.60 18.26 -0.72
N SER A 278 15.61 17.82 0.01
CA SER A 278 15.48 16.97 1.19
C SER A 278 15.66 17.79 2.46
N ALA A 279 15.01 17.35 3.55
CA ALA A 279 15.23 17.91 4.89
C ALA A 279 16.67 17.69 5.36
N GLU A 280 17.27 18.70 6.00
CA GLU A 280 18.66 18.70 6.47
C GLU A 280 18.75 19.18 7.91
N LEU A 281 19.68 18.60 8.71
CA LEU A 281 19.87 18.97 10.12
C LEU A 281 20.24 20.44 10.30
N ASP A 282 21.12 20.98 9.43
CA ASP A 282 21.56 22.38 9.48
C ASP A 282 20.44 23.37 9.15
N SER A 283 19.50 22.98 8.30
CA SER A 283 18.29 23.75 7.99
C SER A 283 17.31 23.67 9.18
N LEU A 284 17.04 22.48 9.68
CA LEU A 284 16.16 22.24 10.81
C LEU A 284 16.62 22.98 12.08
N ALA A 285 17.94 23.04 12.33
CA ALA A 285 18.51 23.74 13.48
C ALA A 285 18.13 25.23 13.53
N LYS A 286 17.98 25.87 12.36
CA LYS A 286 17.67 27.30 12.24
C LYS A 286 16.18 27.63 12.39
N ILE A 287 15.31 26.63 12.34
CA ILE A 287 13.86 26.82 12.45
C ILE A 287 13.49 26.98 13.93
N SER A 288 12.67 27.97 14.23
CA SER A 288 12.13 28.31 15.55
C SER A 288 10.62 28.11 15.63
N SER A 289 10.07 28.07 16.83
CA SER A 289 8.62 28.04 17.07
C SER A 289 7.90 29.27 16.46
N LYS A 290 8.59 30.42 16.37
CA LYS A 290 8.08 31.63 15.72
C LYS A 290 7.85 31.40 14.23
N ASP A 291 8.74 30.69 13.54
CA ASP A 291 8.60 30.40 12.10
C ASP A 291 7.35 29.52 11.85
N ILE A 292 7.08 28.60 12.76
CA ILE A 292 5.90 27.71 12.69
C ILE A 292 4.62 28.49 12.91
N LYS A 293 4.59 29.43 13.87
CA LYS A 293 3.44 30.34 14.07
C LYS A 293 3.22 31.24 12.86
N GLU A 294 4.30 31.79 12.31
CA GLU A 294 4.23 32.63 11.11
C GLU A 294 3.72 31.84 9.89
N TYR A 295 4.13 30.59 9.74
CA TYR A 295 3.62 29.70 8.70
C TYR A 295 2.13 29.44 8.86
N PHE A 296 1.64 29.20 10.09
CA PHE A 296 0.21 29.11 10.37
C PHE A 296 -0.53 30.38 9.97
N ASP A 297 -0.11 31.52 10.50
CA ASP A 297 -0.83 32.78 10.33
C ASP A 297 -0.87 33.25 8.88
N LYS A 298 0.26 33.20 8.17
CA LYS A 298 0.39 33.73 6.82
C LYS A 298 -0.01 32.76 5.72
N THR A 299 0.08 31.46 5.99
CA THR A 299 -0.11 30.43 4.96
C THR A 299 -1.29 29.51 5.27
N VAL A 300 -1.17 28.70 6.33
CA VAL A 300 -2.13 27.62 6.58
C VAL A 300 -3.54 28.14 6.85
N SER A 301 -3.67 29.17 7.69
CA SER A 301 -4.96 29.76 8.04
C SER A 301 -5.70 30.39 6.86
N THR A 302 -4.96 30.83 5.84
CA THR A 302 -5.50 31.55 4.67
C THR A 302 -5.61 30.68 3.41
N SER A 303 -5.02 29.49 3.38
CA SER A 303 -5.01 28.61 2.21
C SER A 303 -6.39 28.04 1.86
N LYS A 304 -6.59 27.68 0.58
CA LYS A 304 -7.76 26.93 0.12
C LYS A 304 -7.90 25.64 0.96
N ARG A 305 -9.14 25.25 1.24
CA ARG A 305 -9.48 24.00 1.93
C ARG A 305 -10.42 23.16 1.08
N ILE A 306 -10.20 21.87 1.08
CA ILE A 306 -11.17 20.90 0.59
C ILE A 306 -11.48 19.93 1.74
N VAL A 307 -12.76 19.65 1.93
CA VAL A 307 -13.23 18.71 2.94
C VAL A 307 -13.83 17.50 2.23
N LEU A 308 -13.34 16.32 2.53
CA LEU A 308 -13.98 15.06 2.18
C LEU A 308 -14.82 14.64 3.38
N LEU A 309 -16.12 14.41 3.18
CA LEU A 309 -17.05 14.10 4.27
C LEU A 309 -17.91 12.90 3.91
N THR A 310 -17.92 11.91 4.80
CA THR A 310 -18.83 10.74 4.71
C THR A 310 -19.22 10.26 6.10
N GLY A 311 -20.29 9.49 6.18
CA GLY A 311 -20.74 8.86 7.44
C GLY A 311 -22.22 9.03 7.67
N ASP A 312 -22.62 8.79 8.91
CA ASP A 312 -24.01 8.84 9.39
C ASP A 312 -24.54 10.28 9.45
N LEU A 313 -24.78 10.87 8.27
CA LEU A 313 -25.39 12.20 8.17
C LEU A 313 -26.07 12.40 6.81
N GLN A 314 -27.10 13.23 6.83
CA GLN A 314 -27.82 13.64 5.63
C GLN A 314 -27.21 14.93 5.02
N LYS A 315 -27.52 15.19 3.74
CA LYS A 315 -27.01 16.39 3.05
C LYS A 315 -27.28 17.69 3.80
N GLN A 316 -28.47 17.79 4.41
CA GLN A 316 -28.91 18.99 5.14
C GLN A 316 -28.11 19.26 6.42
N GLU A 317 -27.48 18.22 6.99
CA GLU A 317 -26.62 18.28 8.17
C GLU A 317 -25.15 18.58 7.82
N ALA A 318 -24.72 18.26 6.60
CA ALA A 318 -23.33 18.35 6.18
C ALA A 318 -22.79 19.80 6.19
N GLU A 319 -23.54 20.77 5.64
CA GLU A 319 -23.10 22.17 5.60
C GLU A 319 -23.04 22.79 7.01
N PRO A 320 -24.08 22.66 7.88
CA PRO A 320 -24.00 23.11 9.27
C PRO A 320 -22.85 22.49 10.06
N LEU A 321 -22.61 21.20 9.89
CA LEU A 321 -21.51 20.51 10.54
C LEU A 321 -20.15 21.11 10.14
N ILE A 322 -19.89 21.27 8.85
CA ILE A 322 -18.62 21.86 8.39
C ILE A 322 -18.50 23.32 8.82
N ALA A 323 -19.57 24.11 8.81
CA ALA A 323 -19.57 25.49 9.32
C ALA A 323 -19.30 25.56 10.83
N SER A 324 -19.68 24.52 11.59
CA SER A 324 -19.37 24.41 13.02
C SER A 324 -17.91 24.10 13.29
N ILE A 325 -17.24 23.34 12.40
CA ILE A 325 -15.82 22.98 12.51
C ILE A 325 -14.93 24.09 11.92
N LEU A 326 -15.25 24.54 10.72
CA LEU A 326 -14.45 25.49 9.95
C LEU A 326 -15.18 26.86 9.93
N PRO A 327 -14.59 27.90 10.51
CA PRO A 327 -15.21 29.21 10.48
C PRO A 327 -15.34 29.73 9.04
N LEU A 328 -16.46 30.38 8.76
CA LEU A 328 -16.67 31.05 7.49
C LEU A 328 -15.59 32.13 7.31
N ARG A 329 -14.99 32.16 6.14
CA ARG A 329 -13.95 33.13 5.78
C ARG A 329 -14.48 34.10 4.73
N GLU A 330 -14.15 35.35 4.87
CA GLU A 330 -14.45 36.38 3.86
C GLU A 330 -13.39 36.38 2.73
N ASN A 331 -12.16 36.05 3.07
CA ASN A 331 -11.03 36.03 2.16
C ASN A 331 -10.23 34.74 2.30
N PHE A 332 -9.63 34.27 1.21
CA PHE A 332 -8.66 33.21 1.19
C PHE A 332 -7.61 33.49 0.12
N ARG A 333 -6.43 32.92 0.30
CA ARG A 333 -5.30 33.07 -0.60
C ARG A 333 -5.55 32.25 -1.87
N LYS A 334 -5.64 32.95 -3.01
CA LYS A 334 -5.72 32.34 -4.35
C LYS A 334 -4.30 32.04 -4.86
N GLU A 335 -3.61 31.10 -4.30
CA GLU A 335 -2.34 30.68 -4.84
C GLU A 335 -2.49 29.47 -5.74
N THR A 336 -1.64 29.43 -6.74
CA THR A 336 -1.48 28.28 -7.62
C THR A 336 -0.22 27.53 -7.21
N SER A 337 -0.29 26.20 -7.26
CA SER A 337 0.90 25.37 -7.08
C SER A 337 1.96 25.66 -8.15
N VAL A 338 3.23 25.53 -7.77
CA VAL A 338 4.32 25.54 -8.72
C VAL A 338 4.16 24.35 -9.65
N LYS A 339 4.17 24.61 -10.94
CA LYS A 339 4.12 23.56 -11.95
C LYS A 339 5.46 22.85 -12.04
N ILE A 340 5.44 21.53 -12.02
CA ILE A 340 6.62 20.70 -12.28
C ILE A 340 6.66 20.38 -13.77
N ASP A 341 7.63 20.95 -14.47
CA ASP A 341 7.75 20.77 -15.92
C ASP A 341 8.37 19.40 -16.25
N THR A 342 7.64 18.57 -16.98
CA THR A 342 8.12 17.27 -17.49
C THR A 342 9.44 17.39 -18.26
N GLN A 343 9.68 18.48 -18.97
CA GLN A 343 10.93 18.70 -19.72
C GLN A 343 12.13 18.88 -18.79
N ILE A 344 11.93 19.53 -17.64
CA ILE A 344 12.98 19.66 -16.61
C ILE A 344 13.33 18.26 -16.09
N LEU A 345 12.31 17.45 -15.75
CA LEU A 345 12.53 16.09 -15.25
C LEU A 345 13.26 15.20 -16.27
N LYS A 346 12.87 15.26 -17.54
CA LYS A 346 13.57 14.56 -18.62
C LYS A 346 15.01 15.03 -18.73
N LYS A 347 15.25 16.34 -18.81
CA LYS A 347 16.57 16.92 -18.86
C LYS A 347 17.45 16.46 -17.69
N ASN A 348 16.90 16.36 -16.49
CA ASN A 348 17.63 15.87 -15.31
C ASN A 348 18.20 14.46 -15.54
N LEU A 349 17.42 13.55 -16.15
CA LEU A 349 17.89 12.20 -16.44
C LEU A 349 18.80 12.15 -17.68
N ASP A 350 18.46 12.87 -18.76
CA ASP A 350 19.17 12.82 -20.03
C ASP A 350 20.55 13.48 -19.95
N SER A 351 20.71 14.51 -19.10
CA SER A 351 21.98 15.24 -18.94
C SER A 351 23.03 14.51 -18.10
N LEU A 352 22.68 13.35 -17.50
CA LEU A 352 23.63 12.59 -16.68
C LEU A 352 24.70 11.93 -17.53
N SER A 353 25.97 12.14 -17.16
CA SER A 353 27.13 11.50 -17.80
C SER A 353 27.29 10.01 -17.44
N PHE A 354 26.47 9.49 -16.56
CA PHE A 354 26.46 8.10 -16.11
C PHE A 354 25.09 7.44 -16.36
N GLN A 355 25.09 6.12 -16.54
CA GLN A 355 23.87 5.32 -16.65
C GLN A 355 23.44 4.75 -15.31
N VAL A 356 24.39 4.51 -14.42
CA VAL A 356 24.17 3.91 -13.11
C VAL A 356 24.71 4.83 -12.02
N LEU A 357 23.87 5.12 -11.02
CA LEU A 357 24.27 5.76 -9.77
C LEU A 357 24.45 4.66 -8.71
N GLY A 358 25.69 4.42 -8.30
CA GLY A 358 26.01 3.56 -7.15
C GLY A 358 25.91 4.38 -5.86
N VAL A 359 25.05 3.99 -4.93
CA VAL A 359 24.95 4.58 -3.59
C VAL A 359 25.56 3.60 -2.60
N ASP A 360 26.77 3.94 -2.13
CA ASP A 360 27.62 3.03 -1.36
C ASP A 360 27.14 2.95 0.10
N LYS A 361 26.56 1.82 0.47
CA LYS A 361 26.09 1.52 1.82
C LYS A 361 26.40 0.06 2.17
N GLU A 362 27.13 -0.18 3.24
CA GLU A 362 27.37 -1.55 3.70
C GLU A 362 26.06 -2.22 4.12
N ALA A 363 25.76 -3.35 3.49
CA ALA A 363 24.56 -4.16 3.72
C ALA A 363 24.73 -5.56 3.15
N THR A 364 23.91 -6.51 3.60
CA THR A 364 23.87 -7.88 3.08
C THR A 364 22.99 -8.03 1.83
N GLN A 365 22.18 -7.02 1.57
CA GLN A 365 21.30 -6.92 0.41
C GLN A 365 21.58 -5.65 -0.37
N SER A 366 21.09 -5.60 -1.58
CA SER A 366 21.12 -4.42 -2.44
C SER A 366 19.74 -4.13 -3.02
N VAL A 367 19.53 -2.87 -3.40
CA VAL A 367 18.34 -2.46 -4.16
C VAL A 367 18.77 -2.06 -5.55
N VAL A 368 18.15 -2.68 -6.55
CA VAL A 368 18.21 -2.28 -7.96
C VAL A 368 16.94 -1.50 -8.24
N MET A 369 17.07 -0.20 -8.47
CA MET A 369 15.97 0.69 -8.82
C MET A 369 16.24 1.35 -10.17
N MET A 370 15.27 1.27 -11.08
CA MET A 370 15.32 1.97 -12.36
C MET A 370 14.14 2.93 -12.43
N THR A 371 14.36 4.12 -12.97
CA THR A 371 13.34 5.17 -13.05
C THR A 371 13.34 5.87 -14.39
N GLY A 372 12.17 6.24 -14.87
CA GLY A 372 11.97 7.00 -16.11
C GLY A 372 10.81 7.97 -16.00
N ILE A 373 10.76 8.93 -16.92
CA ILE A 373 9.73 9.97 -16.93
C ILE A 373 8.58 9.56 -17.84
N LEU A 374 7.38 9.63 -17.30
CA LEU A 374 6.11 9.41 -18.00
C LEU A 374 5.42 10.75 -18.30
N PRO A 375 4.44 10.76 -19.22
CA PRO A 375 3.59 11.92 -19.42
C PRO A 375 2.64 12.16 -18.23
N ALA A 376 1.93 13.28 -18.26
CA ALA A 376 0.90 13.62 -17.28
C ALA A 376 -0.29 12.64 -17.31
N HIS A 377 -1.09 12.61 -16.23
CA HIS A 377 -2.24 11.70 -16.09
C HIS A 377 -3.26 11.83 -17.25
N ARG A 378 -3.48 13.03 -17.76
CA ARG A 378 -4.42 13.31 -18.85
C ARG A 378 -3.91 13.01 -20.26
N ASP A 379 -2.67 12.53 -20.38
CA ASP A 379 -2.07 12.19 -21.68
C ASP A 379 -2.79 10.98 -22.29
N PRO A 380 -3.06 10.96 -23.63
CA PRO A 380 -3.69 9.83 -24.29
C PRO A 380 -2.97 8.49 -24.12
N ASP A 381 -1.64 8.51 -23.95
CA ASP A 381 -0.82 7.32 -23.73
C ASP A 381 -1.05 6.67 -22.35
N PHE A 382 -1.72 7.35 -21.40
CA PHE A 382 -1.95 6.89 -20.04
C PHE A 382 -2.48 5.46 -19.96
N TYR A 383 -3.52 5.12 -20.70
CA TYR A 383 -4.16 3.81 -20.66
C TYR A 383 -3.26 2.70 -21.18
N ALA A 384 -2.53 2.96 -22.27
CA ALA A 384 -1.55 2.03 -22.80
C ALA A 384 -0.34 1.84 -21.86
N ILE A 385 0.09 2.91 -21.18
CA ILE A 385 1.15 2.86 -20.16
C ILE A 385 0.71 2.01 -18.97
N GLN A 386 -0.54 2.13 -18.49
CA GLN A 386 -1.07 1.29 -17.41
C GLN A 386 -1.01 -0.20 -17.76
N LEU A 387 -1.39 -0.55 -18.99
CA LEU A 387 -1.36 -1.93 -19.49
C LEU A 387 0.08 -2.45 -19.65
N ALA A 388 0.98 -1.65 -20.21
CA ALA A 388 2.40 -2.00 -20.32
C ALA A 388 3.04 -2.20 -18.93
N ASN A 389 2.77 -1.29 -18.00
CA ASN A 389 3.23 -1.42 -16.61
C ASN A 389 2.71 -2.71 -15.97
N TYR A 390 1.43 -3.03 -16.15
CA TYR A 390 0.83 -4.24 -15.61
C TYR A 390 1.57 -5.51 -16.07
N ILE A 391 1.83 -5.64 -17.36
CA ILE A 391 2.51 -6.81 -17.93
C ILE A 391 3.98 -6.88 -17.48
N ILE A 392 4.68 -5.75 -17.47
CA ILE A 392 6.11 -5.71 -17.19
C ILE A 392 6.40 -5.94 -15.71
N GLY A 393 5.69 -5.23 -14.79
CA GLY A 393 6.03 -5.32 -13.37
C GLY A 393 4.88 -5.04 -12.39
N GLY A 394 3.80 -4.37 -12.82
CA GLY A 394 2.70 -3.96 -11.93
C GLY A 394 1.64 -5.03 -11.68
N GLY A 395 1.65 -6.13 -12.44
CA GLY A 395 0.65 -7.21 -12.39
C GLY A 395 0.91 -8.27 -11.30
N GLY A 396 1.81 -8.01 -10.36
CA GLY A 396 2.17 -8.97 -9.31
C GLY A 396 2.76 -10.25 -9.91
N PHE A 397 2.32 -11.41 -9.44
CA PHE A 397 2.87 -12.71 -9.88
C PHE A 397 2.75 -12.99 -11.38
N SER A 398 1.86 -12.32 -12.10
CA SER A 398 1.71 -12.48 -13.55
C SER A 398 2.65 -11.58 -14.36
N SER A 399 3.37 -10.65 -13.74
CA SER A 399 4.27 -9.73 -14.42
C SER A 399 5.64 -10.37 -14.73
N TYR A 400 6.29 -9.87 -15.78
CA TYR A 400 7.60 -10.39 -16.22
C TYR A 400 8.68 -10.26 -15.15
N LEU A 401 8.74 -9.11 -14.43
CA LEU A 401 9.71 -8.92 -13.35
C LEU A 401 9.54 -9.96 -12.25
N MET A 402 8.30 -10.20 -11.82
CA MET A 402 8.05 -11.16 -10.76
C MET A 402 8.30 -12.60 -11.22
N GLN A 403 7.87 -12.96 -12.43
CA GLN A 403 8.08 -14.29 -12.98
C GLN A 403 9.56 -14.60 -13.16
N LYS A 404 10.29 -13.78 -13.94
CA LYS A 404 11.69 -14.08 -14.30
C LYS A 404 12.66 -13.97 -13.12
N ILE A 405 12.43 -13.03 -12.19
CA ILE A 405 13.37 -12.78 -11.09
C ILE A 405 13.04 -13.61 -9.86
N ARG A 406 11.74 -13.69 -9.48
CA ARG A 406 11.32 -14.43 -8.28
C ARG A 406 10.94 -15.87 -8.59
N SER A 407 9.96 -16.08 -9.48
CA SER A 407 9.37 -17.41 -9.65
C SER A 407 10.33 -18.39 -10.31
N ASP A 408 11.02 -17.96 -11.36
CA ASP A 408 11.90 -18.84 -12.15
C ASP A 408 13.29 -19.02 -11.53
N ARG A 409 13.82 -17.98 -10.83
CA ARG A 409 15.21 -17.97 -10.37
C ARG A 409 15.39 -17.77 -8.86
N GLY A 410 14.34 -17.40 -8.10
CA GLY A 410 14.42 -17.23 -6.65
C GLY A 410 15.37 -16.11 -6.18
N LEU A 411 15.68 -15.14 -7.05
CA LEU A 411 16.68 -14.10 -6.77
C LEU A 411 16.19 -13.01 -5.83
N ALA A 412 14.86 -12.81 -5.72
CA ALA A 412 14.26 -11.76 -4.89
C ALA A 412 12.95 -12.23 -4.26
N TYR A 413 12.59 -11.67 -3.10
CA TYR A 413 11.28 -11.86 -2.50
C TYR A 413 10.20 -11.06 -3.26
N SER A 414 10.53 -9.86 -3.70
CA SER A 414 9.66 -8.98 -4.46
C SER A 414 10.42 -8.29 -5.57
N SER A 415 9.81 -8.24 -6.74
CA SER A 415 10.29 -7.52 -7.92
C SER A 415 9.09 -6.98 -8.67
N GLY A 416 9.10 -5.71 -9.03
CA GLY A 416 7.92 -5.11 -9.67
C GLY A 416 8.16 -3.71 -10.17
N SER A 417 7.08 -3.11 -10.70
CA SER A 417 7.07 -1.72 -11.13
C SER A 417 5.83 -0.98 -10.62
N SER A 418 5.97 0.33 -10.46
CA SER A 418 4.89 1.25 -10.14
C SER A 418 4.96 2.49 -11.03
N THR A 419 3.80 3.02 -11.37
CA THR A 419 3.66 4.29 -12.09
C THR A 419 2.95 5.29 -11.21
N HIS A 420 3.50 6.49 -11.11
CA HIS A 420 2.90 7.63 -10.44
C HIS A 420 2.57 8.68 -11.49
N PHE A 421 1.31 9.07 -11.54
CA PHE A 421 0.84 10.10 -12.46
C PHE A 421 0.34 11.29 -11.66
N GLU A 422 0.88 12.44 -12.02
CA GLU A 422 0.49 13.72 -11.48
C GLU A 422 -0.21 14.56 -12.56
N LYS A 423 -0.67 15.73 -12.17
CA LYS A 423 -1.33 16.67 -13.07
C LYS A 423 -0.48 17.03 -14.30
N ASP A 424 0.81 17.23 -14.09
CA ASP A 424 1.73 17.79 -15.11
C ASP A 424 2.82 16.83 -15.57
N TYR A 425 3.02 15.69 -14.88
CA TYR A 425 4.08 14.70 -15.18
C TYR A 425 3.70 13.31 -14.66
N GLY A 426 4.51 12.33 -15.03
CA GLY A 426 4.48 11.00 -14.41
C GLY A 426 5.89 10.44 -14.27
N VAL A 427 6.04 9.44 -13.40
CA VAL A 427 7.30 8.72 -13.16
C VAL A 427 7.01 7.23 -13.08
N VAL A 428 7.90 6.41 -13.65
CA VAL A 428 7.88 4.95 -13.45
C VAL A 428 9.08 4.53 -12.61
N TYR A 429 8.83 3.58 -11.71
CA TYR A 429 9.85 2.92 -10.89
C TYR A 429 9.79 1.42 -11.13
N PHE A 430 10.95 0.81 -11.35
CA PHE A 430 11.15 -0.64 -11.35
C PHE A 430 12.07 -0.95 -10.18
N THR A 431 11.66 -1.81 -9.27
CA THR A 431 12.39 -2.03 -8.02
C THR A 431 12.52 -3.51 -7.72
N THR A 432 13.74 -3.93 -7.39
CA THR A 432 14.05 -5.28 -6.91
C THR A 432 15.05 -5.19 -5.78
N GLN A 433 14.75 -5.87 -4.66
CA GLN A 433 15.70 -6.05 -3.57
C GLN A 433 16.21 -7.49 -3.58
N THR A 434 17.53 -7.66 -3.57
CA THR A 434 18.21 -8.95 -3.73
C THR A 434 19.44 -9.06 -2.83
N LYS A 435 20.06 -10.23 -2.75
CA LYS A 435 21.36 -10.42 -2.09
C LYS A 435 22.44 -9.67 -2.87
N THR A 436 23.45 -9.15 -2.17
CA THR A 436 24.58 -8.44 -2.80
C THR A 436 25.31 -9.28 -3.85
N SER A 437 25.41 -10.60 -3.64
CA SER A 437 26.04 -11.53 -4.59
C SER A 437 25.28 -11.73 -5.89
N THR A 438 23.98 -11.42 -5.93
CA THR A 438 23.11 -11.61 -7.10
C THR A 438 22.69 -10.29 -7.74
N THR A 439 23.23 -9.14 -7.28
CA THR A 439 22.86 -7.82 -7.78
C THR A 439 23.08 -7.67 -9.28
N LYS A 440 24.24 -8.11 -9.78
CA LYS A 440 24.55 -8.02 -11.22
C LYS A 440 23.57 -8.85 -12.05
N GLU A 441 23.30 -10.08 -11.64
CA GLU A 441 22.35 -10.96 -12.33
C GLU A 441 20.94 -10.34 -12.39
N VAL A 442 20.46 -9.79 -11.26
CA VAL A 442 19.16 -9.09 -11.20
C VAL A 442 19.16 -7.84 -12.10
N TYR A 443 20.24 -7.05 -12.08
CA TYR A 443 20.37 -5.88 -12.93
C TYR A 443 20.30 -6.25 -14.42
N ASP A 444 21.05 -7.26 -14.84
CA ASP A 444 21.06 -7.73 -16.23
C ASP A 444 19.70 -8.26 -16.67
N LEU A 445 19.01 -9.02 -15.80
CA LEU A 445 17.66 -9.51 -16.05
C LEU A 445 16.64 -8.36 -16.15
N MET A 446 16.72 -7.37 -15.28
CA MET A 446 15.83 -6.20 -15.38
C MET A 446 16.04 -5.47 -16.72
N ARG A 447 17.28 -5.35 -17.17
CA ARG A 447 17.58 -4.74 -18.49
C ARG A 447 17.09 -5.60 -19.66
N GLU A 448 17.20 -6.92 -19.57
CA GLU A 448 16.65 -7.84 -20.56
C GLU A 448 15.12 -7.70 -20.65
N ILE A 449 14.44 -7.65 -19.49
CA ILE A 449 13.00 -7.44 -19.43
C ILE A 449 12.62 -6.07 -20.02
N LEU A 450 13.41 -5.03 -19.72
CA LEU A 450 13.23 -3.67 -20.22
C LEU A 450 13.98 -3.49 -21.57
N SER A 451 13.70 -4.36 -22.54
CA SER A 451 14.28 -4.31 -23.89
C SER A 451 13.20 -4.21 -24.97
N GLU A 452 13.56 -3.64 -26.12
CA GLU A 452 12.67 -3.61 -27.29
C GLU A 452 12.27 -5.03 -27.73
N GLU A 453 13.17 -5.99 -27.60
CA GLU A 453 12.93 -7.39 -27.95
C GLU A 453 11.81 -7.97 -27.07
N THR A 454 11.89 -7.82 -25.75
CA THR A 454 10.88 -8.30 -24.81
C THR A 454 9.53 -7.60 -25.05
N ILE A 455 9.52 -6.28 -25.25
CA ILE A 455 8.29 -5.54 -25.55
C ILE A 455 7.65 -6.03 -26.87
N SER A 456 8.46 -6.32 -27.88
CA SER A 456 7.97 -6.79 -29.18
C SER A 456 7.32 -8.18 -29.11
N LYS A 457 7.72 -9.02 -28.14
CA LYS A 457 7.19 -10.36 -27.91
C LYS A 457 5.87 -10.39 -27.13
N ILE A 458 5.42 -9.27 -26.56
CA ILE A 458 4.13 -9.21 -25.86
C ILE A 458 3.02 -9.63 -26.83
N THR A 459 2.15 -10.50 -26.36
CA THR A 459 1.08 -11.14 -27.14
C THR A 459 -0.28 -10.49 -26.89
N GLU A 460 -1.21 -10.70 -27.82
CA GLU A 460 -2.63 -10.28 -27.66
C GLU A 460 -3.27 -10.91 -26.42
N LYS A 461 -2.93 -12.18 -26.12
CA LYS A 461 -3.45 -12.88 -24.94
C LYS A 461 -3.03 -12.20 -23.64
N GLU A 462 -1.78 -11.73 -23.54
CA GLU A 462 -1.29 -10.99 -22.36
C GLU A 462 -1.95 -9.63 -22.25
N LEU A 463 -2.16 -8.92 -23.37
CA LEU A 463 -2.91 -7.68 -23.42
C LEU A 463 -4.33 -7.86 -22.90
N GLU A 464 -5.07 -8.85 -23.41
CA GLU A 464 -6.45 -9.09 -22.99
C GLU A 464 -6.54 -9.50 -21.50
N SER A 465 -5.60 -10.32 -21.01
CA SER A 465 -5.51 -10.64 -19.59
C SER A 465 -5.24 -9.40 -18.73
N ALA A 466 -4.37 -8.50 -19.18
CA ALA A 466 -4.07 -7.25 -18.49
C ALA A 466 -5.30 -6.31 -18.47
N LYS A 467 -6.02 -6.16 -19.61
CA LYS A 467 -7.25 -5.38 -19.68
C LYS A 467 -8.29 -5.85 -18.68
N GLN A 468 -8.57 -7.15 -18.66
CA GLN A 468 -9.52 -7.74 -17.71
C GLN A 468 -9.12 -7.47 -16.26
N SER A 469 -7.84 -7.67 -15.94
CA SER A 469 -7.33 -7.49 -14.58
C SER A 469 -7.41 -6.03 -14.13
N ILE A 470 -7.05 -5.07 -14.99
CA ILE A 470 -7.11 -3.65 -14.68
C ILE A 470 -8.56 -3.19 -14.50
N VAL A 471 -9.45 -3.58 -15.41
CA VAL A 471 -10.88 -3.23 -15.32
C VAL A 471 -11.52 -3.80 -14.06
N ASN A 472 -11.23 -5.07 -13.73
CA ASN A 472 -11.75 -5.68 -12.51
C ASN A 472 -11.21 -4.98 -11.25
N ARG A 473 -9.91 -4.66 -11.21
CA ARG A 473 -9.30 -3.94 -10.08
C ARG A 473 -9.85 -2.53 -9.92
N PHE A 474 -10.20 -1.86 -11.03
CA PHE A 474 -10.72 -0.51 -11.00
C PHE A 474 -11.98 -0.37 -10.15
N ILE A 475 -12.89 -1.34 -10.22
CA ILE A 475 -14.14 -1.34 -9.44
C ILE A 475 -13.86 -1.35 -7.93
N PHE A 476 -12.83 -2.09 -7.49
CA PHE A 476 -12.49 -2.17 -6.07
C PHE A 476 -11.98 -0.85 -5.46
N GLN A 477 -11.60 0.13 -6.29
CA GLN A 477 -11.24 1.46 -5.81
C GLN A 477 -12.46 2.27 -5.32
N PHE A 478 -13.67 1.77 -5.53
CA PHE A 478 -14.94 2.44 -5.21
C PHE A 478 -15.79 1.65 -4.21
N VAL A 479 -15.20 0.74 -3.47
CA VAL A 479 -15.89 -0.05 -2.42
C VAL A 479 -16.05 0.77 -1.14
N ASP A 480 -15.02 1.51 -0.76
CA ASP A 480 -14.99 2.39 0.40
C ASP A 480 -15.38 3.83 0.02
N LYS A 481 -16.27 4.45 0.80
CA LYS A 481 -16.80 5.79 0.52
C LYS A 481 -15.71 6.87 0.59
N MET A 482 -14.80 6.81 1.55
CA MET A 482 -13.68 7.76 1.61
C MET A 482 -12.74 7.56 0.41
N GLY A 483 -12.46 6.32 0.02
CA GLY A 483 -11.71 6.01 -1.20
C GLY A 483 -12.36 6.55 -2.47
N ILE A 484 -13.71 6.55 -2.55
CA ILE A 484 -14.45 7.20 -3.64
C ILE A 484 -14.17 8.70 -3.66
N LEU A 485 -14.28 9.36 -2.50
CA LEU A 485 -14.03 10.80 -2.39
C LEU A 485 -12.59 11.18 -2.74
N HIS A 486 -11.60 10.39 -2.29
CA HIS A 486 -10.18 10.55 -2.67
C HIS A 486 -9.96 10.45 -4.17
N ASN A 487 -10.52 9.42 -4.82
CA ASN A 487 -10.40 9.24 -6.25
C ASN A 487 -11.06 10.37 -7.02
N PHE A 488 -12.27 10.79 -6.58
CA PHE A 488 -12.99 11.89 -7.19
C PHE A 488 -12.20 13.20 -7.10
N LEU A 489 -11.68 13.53 -5.91
CA LEU A 489 -10.84 14.71 -5.70
C LEU A 489 -9.58 14.66 -6.59
N ARG A 490 -8.87 13.53 -6.60
CA ARG A 490 -7.65 13.36 -7.41
C ARG A 490 -7.93 13.58 -8.90
N PHE A 491 -9.04 13.05 -9.42
CA PHE A 491 -9.39 13.22 -10.84
C PHE A 491 -9.69 14.69 -11.15
N GLN A 492 -10.37 15.39 -10.26
CA GLN A 492 -10.63 16.84 -10.39
C GLN A 492 -9.30 17.64 -10.38
N GLU A 493 -8.42 17.34 -9.44
CA GLU A 493 -7.10 18.00 -9.32
C GLU A 493 -6.22 17.77 -10.54
N HIS A 494 -6.26 16.55 -11.11
CA HIS A 494 -5.51 16.22 -12.33
C HIS A 494 -6.18 16.74 -13.61
N GLY A 495 -7.35 17.38 -13.50
CA GLY A 495 -8.09 17.93 -14.64
C GLY A 495 -8.60 16.85 -15.58
N MET A 496 -8.98 15.68 -15.01
CA MET A 496 -9.60 14.61 -15.80
C MET A 496 -11.01 15.02 -16.27
N PRO A 497 -11.48 14.54 -17.43
CA PRO A 497 -12.82 14.82 -17.90
C PRO A 497 -13.89 14.34 -16.92
N ASN A 498 -15.04 15.04 -16.86
CA ASN A 498 -16.13 14.69 -15.94
C ASN A 498 -16.69 13.27 -16.17
N ASP A 499 -16.55 12.74 -17.36
CA ASP A 499 -16.96 11.37 -17.74
C ASP A 499 -15.85 10.32 -17.58
N TYR A 500 -14.69 10.69 -17.00
CA TYR A 500 -13.52 9.83 -16.87
C TYR A 500 -13.87 8.46 -16.27
N LEU A 501 -14.61 8.45 -15.16
CA LEU A 501 -14.99 7.21 -14.48
C LEU A 501 -15.87 6.32 -15.38
N LYS A 502 -16.80 6.93 -16.10
CA LYS A 502 -17.72 6.22 -17.00
C LYS A 502 -17.00 5.64 -18.23
N THR A 503 -15.99 6.34 -18.73
CA THR A 503 -15.28 6.00 -19.97
C THR A 503 -13.99 5.22 -19.74
N TYR A 504 -13.52 5.09 -18.48
CA TYR A 504 -12.25 4.45 -18.16
C TYR A 504 -12.15 3.03 -18.71
N ARG A 505 -13.18 2.21 -18.45
CA ARG A 505 -13.25 0.82 -18.93
C ARG A 505 -13.12 0.76 -20.45
N ASP A 506 -13.89 1.56 -21.16
CA ASP A 506 -13.91 1.55 -22.63
C ASP A 506 -12.56 1.99 -23.19
N LYS A 507 -11.94 3.01 -22.59
CA LYS A 507 -10.61 3.47 -22.99
C LYS A 507 -9.51 2.41 -22.76
N ILE A 508 -9.57 1.64 -21.67
CA ILE A 508 -8.69 0.48 -21.47
C ILE A 508 -8.94 -0.58 -22.55
N GLN A 509 -10.21 -0.89 -22.86
CA GLN A 509 -10.56 -1.91 -23.86
C GLN A 509 -10.14 -1.51 -25.28
N MET A 510 -10.16 -0.22 -25.60
CA MET A 510 -9.77 0.30 -26.92
C MET A 510 -8.27 0.25 -27.21
N VAL A 511 -7.42 0.08 -26.20
CA VAL A 511 -5.97 0.02 -26.39
C VAL A 511 -5.60 -1.20 -27.24
N THR A 512 -4.89 -0.97 -28.34
CA THR A 512 -4.39 -2.03 -29.21
C THR A 512 -3.02 -2.55 -28.78
N LEU A 513 -2.65 -3.75 -29.25
CA LEU A 513 -1.30 -4.29 -29.04
C LEU A 513 -0.23 -3.36 -29.66
N GLY A 514 -0.57 -2.68 -30.76
CA GLY A 514 0.29 -1.67 -31.38
C GLY A 514 0.57 -0.49 -30.44
N ASP A 515 -0.48 0.04 -29.78
CA ASP A 515 -0.35 1.13 -28.79
C ASP A 515 0.52 0.71 -27.61
N LEU A 516 0.24 -0.49 -27.05
CA LEU A 516 1.01 -1.03 -25.94
C LEU A 516 2.50 -1.16 -26.30
N LYS A 517 2.82 -1.75 -27.46
CA LYS A 517 4.21 -1.90 -27.92
C LYS A 517 4.87 -0.56 -28.18
N ARG A 518 4.15 0.40 -28.74
CA ARG A 518 4.64 1.77 -28.97
C ARG A 518 5.02 2.45 -27.66
N VAL A 519 4.12 2.46 -26.66
CA VAL A 519 4.43 3.06 -25.35
C VAL A 519 5.47 2.27 -24.57
N GLY A 520 5.45 0.92 -24.68
CA GLY A 520 6.48 0.07 -24.10
C GLY A 520 7.88 0.43 -24.58
N LYS A 521 8.08 0.57 -25.88
CA LYS A 521 9.36 0.98 -26.47
C LYS A 521 9.74 2.42 -26.14
N LYS A 522 8.77 3.30 -25.90
CA LYS A 522 9.03 4.70 -25.59
C LYS A 522 9.42 4.92 -24.13
N TYR A 523 8.82 4.20 -23.18
CA TYR A 523 8.92 4.52 -21.75
C TYR A 523 9.50 3.39 -20.89
N PHE A 524 9.49 2.14 -21.37
CA PHE A 524 9.79 0.94 -20.56
C PHE A 524 11.01 0.16 -21.04
N ILE A 525 11.89 0.79 -21.82
CA ILE A 525 13.16 0.17 -22.22
C ILE A 525 14.33 0.73 -21.41
N SER A 526 15.40 -0.05 -21.31
CA SER A 526 16.57 0.27 -20.47
C SER A 526 17.27 1.58 -20.86
N SER A 527 17.14 2.02 -22.12
CA SER A 527 17.65 3.33 -22.58
C SER A 527 16.79 4.52 -22.13
N SER A 528 15.52 4.28 -21.77
CA SER A 528 14.60 5.34 -21.32
C SER A 528 14.61 5.52 -19.79
N VAL A 529 15.43 4.76 -19.06
CA VAL A 529 15.49 4.79 -17.60
C VAL A 529 16.91 4.97 -17.11
N LYS A 530 17.06 5.52 -15.89
CA LYS A 530 18.32 5.57 -15.16
C LYS A 530 18.27 4.60 -13.99
N THR A 531 19.41 4.04 -13.65
CA THR A 531 19.52 3.03 -12.57
C THR A 531 20.17 3.62 -11.33
N ILE A 532 19.61 3.30 -10.18
CA ILE A 532 20.16 3.53 -8.86
C ILE A 532 20.43 2.17 -8.23
N LEU A 533 21.69 1.89 -7.89
CA LEU A 533 22.09 0.69 -7.16
C LEU A 533 22.51 1.09 -5.75
N THR A 534 21.77 0.64 -4.75
CA THR A 534 22.07 0.93 -3.34
C THR A 534 22.54 -0.34 -2.64
N GLY A 535 23.73 -0.31 -2.08
CA GLY A 535 24.37 -1.42 -1.38
C GLY A 535 25.89 -1.24 -1.30
N PRO A 536 26.65 -2.29 -0.94
CA PRO A 536 28.11 -2.23 -0.89
C PRO A 536 28.71 -1.83 -2.24
N LYS A 537 29.80 -1.07 -2.23
CA LYS A 537 30.45 -0.53 -3.43
C LYS A 537 30.77 -1.58 -4.51
N ASN A 538 31.04 -2.80 -4.12
CA ASN A 538 31.42 -3.89 -5.02
C ASN A 538 30.24 -4.44 -5.86
N ILE A 539 28.98 -4.08 -5.57
CA ILE A 539 27.81 -4.55 -6.35
C ILE A 539 27.77 -4.02 -7.77
N THR A 540 28.53 -2.95 -8.07
CA THR A 540 28.64 -2.37 -9.41
C THR A 540 29.78 -3.00 -10.22
N LYS A 541 30.56 -3.89 -9.61
CA LYS A 541 31.70 -4.55 -10.28
C LYS A 541 31.21 -5.43 -11.43
N GLY A 542 31.82 -5.24 -12.60
CA GLY A 542 31.49 -6.01 -13.81
C GLY A 542 30.25 -5.53 -14.57
N LEU A 543 29.70 -4.36 -14.21
CA LEU A 543 28.75 -3.66 -15.08
C LEU A 543 29.50 -3.06 -16.27
N ASN A 544 28.86 -3.07 -17.43
CA ASN A 544 29.43 -2.52 -18.67
C ASN A 544 29.11 -1.03 -18.86
N GLU A 545 28.26 -0.48 -17.99
CA GLU A 545 27.79 0.93 -18.06
C GLU A 545 28.69 1.85 -17.26
N SER A 546 28.60 3.15 -17.58
CA SER A 546 29.23 4.20 -16.77
C SER A 546 28.58 4.29 -15.40
N VAL A 547 29.36 4.14 -14.35
CA VAL A 547 28.92 4.19 -12.94
C VAL A 547 29.48 5.44 -12.27
N LYS A 548 28.60 6.18 -11.59
CA LYS A 548 28.99 7.23 -10.63
C LYS A 548 28.72 6.73 -9.23
N HIS A 549 29.73 6.78 -8.35
CA HIS A 549 29.57 6.44 -6.93
C HIS A 549 29.38 7.67 -6.06
N ILE A 550 28.49 7.58 -5.10
CA ILE A 550 28.25 8.54 -4.02
C ILE A 550 27.97 7.79 -2.70
N THR A 551 28.14 8.45 -1.57
CA THR A 551 27.60 7.98 -0.28
C THR A 551 26.13 8.41 -0.10
N PRO A 552 25.39 7.83 0.86
CA PRO A 552 24.02 8.26 1.15
C PRO A 552 23.90 9.73 1.57
N GLU A 553 24.95 10.31 2.13
CA GLU A 553 25.05 11.71 2.61
C GLU A 553 25.32 12.70 1.46
N GLU A 554 26.07 12.27 0.46
CA GLU A 554 26.44 13.15 -0.67
C GLU A 554 25.22 13.50 -1.53
N ARG A 555 25.13 14.75 -1.93
CA ARG A 555 24.13 15.19 -2.92
C ARG A 555 24.50 14.71 -4.32
N ILE A 556 23.50 14.50 -5.12
CA ILE A 556 23.70 14.13 -6.54
C ILE A 556 24.25 15.35 -7.28
N PRO A 557 25.40 15.20 -7.96
CA PRO A 557 26.10 16.31 -8.64
C PRO A 557 25.28 16.95 -9.77
#